data_775c5de22e435370c540409bf55714df
#
_entry.id   775c5de22e435370c540409bf55714df
#
_cell.length_a   1.000
_cell.length_b   1.000
_cell.length_c   1.000
_cell.angle_alpha   90.00
_cell.angle_beta   90.00
_cell.angle_gamma   90.00
#
_symmetry.space_group_name_H-M   'P 1'
#
loop_
_entity.id
_entity.type
_entity.pdbx_description
1 polymer ?
#
loop_
_entity_poly.entity_id
_entity_poly.type
_entity_poly.pdbx_seq_one_letter_code
_entity_poly.pdbx_strand_id
1 'polypeptide(L)'
;MVAGIDEAGRGAALGPMVVAIFAIDEDRIWELRRIGVRDSKALTRSARERIFEQLMNLDAKRSYRKVEPSEIDVAVRSRGGRGLNALEVEVFRELIEEVRPQLVYIDSPYRNAKRVYELIGEVKGVRVVCEVRADAKYEVVSAASIVAKVIRDRSVSEIGAGSGYPSDPRTRRYLREVAIRGEVPPHVRRSWRSFRNALTLDDFK
;
A
#
# COMPACT_ATOMS: atom_id res chain seq x y z
N MET A 1 -12.31 -17.21 9.94
CA MET A 1 -11.09 -16.39 9.72
C MET A 1 -11.41 -14.91 9.88
N VAL A 2 -10.49 -14.19 10.46
CA VAL A 2 -10.43 -12.73 10.53
C VAL A 2 -9.28 -12.22 9.67
N ALA A 3 -9.49 -11.10 8.97
CA ALA A 3 -8.51 -10.52 8.06
C ALA A 3 -8.18 -9.07 8.40
N GLY A 4 -7.03 -8.60 7.93
CA GLY A 4 -6.64 -7.21 7.89
C GLY A 4 -6.21 -6.79 6.51
N ILE A 5 -6.46 -5.52 6.15
CA ILE A 5 -6.00 -4.89 4.91
C ILE A 5 -5.28 -3.60 5.24
N ASP A 6 -4.16 -3.39 4.55
CA ASP A 6 -3.37 -2.15 4.59
C ASP A 6 -2.61 -1.97 3.27
N GLU A 7 -2.08 -0.79 3.03
CA GLU A 7 -1.31 -0.45 1.84
C GLU A 7 0.09 0.08 2.16
N ALA A 8 0.95 0.04 1.15
CA ALA A 8 2.26 0.67 1.16
C ALA A 8 2.54 1.41 -0.15
N GLY A 9 3.28 2.51 -0.07
CA GLY A 9 3.69 3.26 -1.24
C GLY A 9 2.66 4.23 -1.79
N ARG A 10 1.57 4.52 -1.07
CA ARG A 10 0.52 5.45 -1.49
C ARG A 10 1.06 6.84 -1.85
N GLY A 11 1.93 7.43 -1.03
CA GLY A 11 2.55 8.74 -1.26
C GLY A 11 3.86 8.72 -2.05
N ALA A 12 4.29 7.57 -2.57
CA ALA A 12 5.55 7.45 -3.30
C ALA A 12 5.43 8.05 -4.71
N ALA A 13 6.53 8.58 -5.23
CA ALA A 13 6.64 9.09 -6.61
C ALA A 13 7.15 8.02 -7.59
N LEU A 14 7.77 6.96 -7.07
CA LEU A 14 8.30 5.84 -7.85
C LEU A 14 7.72 4.51 -7.38
N GLY A 15 7.48 3.63 -8.33
CA GLY A 15 7.04 2.26 -8.13
C GLY A 15 5.55 2.12 -7.80
N PRO A 16 5.08 0.88 -7.62
CA PRO A 16 3.69 0.58 -7.35
C PRO A 16 3.21 1.05 -5.97
N MET A 17 1.91 1.19 -5.82
CA MET A 17 1.23 1.07 -4.53
C MET A 17 0.90 -0.41 -4.34
N VAL A 18 1.20 -0.96 -3.19
CA VAL A 18 0.89 -2.36 -2.87
C VAL A 18 -0.17 -2.37 -1.79
N VAL A 19 -1.28 -3.03 -2.07
CA VAL A 19 -2.33 -3.34 -1.10
C VAL A 19 -2.22 -4.81 -0.76
N ALA A 20 -2.28 -5.16 0.52
CA ALA A 20 -2.23 -6.55 0.95
C ALA A 20 -3.38 -6.88 1.90
N ILE A 21 -3.82 -8.13 1.86
CA ILE A 21 -4.72 -8.75 2.83
C ILE A 21 -4.01 -9.90 3.51
N PHE A 22 -4.19 -10.02 4.82
CA PHE A 22 -3.71 -11.14 5.61
C PHE A 22 -4.85 -11.67 6.48
N ALA A 23 -5.16 -12.96 6.39
CA ALA A 23 -6.28 -13.60 7.11
C ALA A 23 -5.82 -14.86 7.82
N ILE A 24 -6.20 -14.97 9.09
CA ILE A 24 -5.90 -16.10 9.96
C ILE A 24 -7.14 -16.47 10.79
N ASP A 25 -7.19 -17.67 11.35
CA ASP A 25 -8.26 -18.03 12.27
C ASP A 25 -8.16 -17.22 13.57
N GLU A 26 -9.32 -16.82 14.11
CA GLU A 26 -9.40 -15.86 15.20
C GLU A 26 -8.68 -16.37 16.47
N ASP A 27 -8.76 -17.65 16.74
CA ASP A 27 -8.09 -18.34 17.84
C ASP A 27 -6.57 -18.40 17.69
N ARG A 28 -6.04 -18.08 16.51
CA ARG A 28 -4.62 -18.07 16.19
C ARG A 28 -3.98 -16.67 16.09
N ILE A 29 -4.71 -15.60 16.34
CA ILE A 29 -4.18 -14.23 16.33
C ILE A 29 -2.97 -14.05 17.27
N TRP A 30 -2.89 -14.83 18.36
CA TRP A 30 -1.75 -14.82 19.27
C TRP A 30 -0.42 -15.14 18.60
N GLU A 31 -0.42 -15.91 17.49
CA GLU A 31 0.80 -16.20 16.72
C GLU A 31 1.40 -14.91 16.11
N LEU A 32 0.53 -14.00 15.64
CA LEU A 32 0.96 -12.70 15.11
C LEU A 32 1.65 -11.85 16.21
N ARG A 33 1.10 -11.88 17.44
CA ARG A 33 1.72 -11.20 18.58
C ARG A 33 3.08 -11.76 18.91
N ARG A 34 3.21 -13.10 18.88
CA ARG A 34 4.45 -13.81 19.15
C ARG A 34 5.53 -13.48 18.11
N ILE A 35 5.15 -13.29 16.85
CA ILE A 35 6.05 -12.87 15.76
C ILE A 35 6.47 -11.41 15.91
N GLY A 36 5.70 -10.59 16.62
CA GLY A 36 6.01 -9.19 16.87
C GLY A 36 5.50 -8.23 15.78
N VAL A 37 4.35 -8.53 15.14
CA VAL A 37 3.78 -7.67 14.09
C VAL A 37 3.28 -6.30 14.59
N ARG A 38 3.07 -6.14 15.90
CA ARG A 38 2.34 -5.02 16.51
C ARG A 38 2.99 -3.65 16.34
N ASP A 39 4.26 -3.55 16.05
CA ASP A 39 5.01 -2.29 15.94
C ASP A 39 5.62 -2.09 14.54
N SER A 40 4.84 -2.36 13.49
CA SER A 40 5.33 -2.31 12.10
C SER A 40 5.97 -0.98 11.70
N LYS A 41 5.58 0.14 12.34
CA LYS A 41 6.13 1.48 12.08
C LYS A 41 7.52 1.71 12.71
N ALA A 42 7.83 1.03 13.82
CA ALA A 42 9.12 1.11 14.50
C ALA A 42 10.15 0.11 13.97
N LEU A 43 9.73 -0.83 13.13
CA LEU A 43 10.59 -1.89 12.61
C LEU A 43 11.63 -1.35 11.61
N THR A 44 12.89 -1.75 11.79
CA THR A 44 13.92 -1.61 10.75
C THR A 44 13.54 -2.44 9.51
N ARG A 45 14.15 -2.14 8.35
CA ARG A 45 13.93 -2.92 7.13
C ARG A 45 14.25 -4.41 7.34
N SER A 46 15.37 -4.73 7.98
CA SER A 46 15.79 -6.11 8.24
C SER A 46 14.86 -6.85 9.21
N ALA A 47 14.36 -6.16 10.25
CA ALA A 47 13.38 -6.75 11.16
C ALA A 47 12.06 -7.03 10.45
N ARG A 48 11.63 -6.14 9.55
CA ARG A 48 10.41 -6.30 8.75
C ARG A 48 10.51 -7.47 7.79
N GLU A 49 11.65 -7.63 7.09
CA GLU A 49 11.91 -8.79 6.23
C GLU A 49 11.84 -10.11 7.01
N ARG A 50 12.46 -10.17 8.20
CA ARG A 50 12.42 -11.37 9.04
C ARG A 50 10.99 -11.72 9.49
N ILE A 51 10.19 -10.71 9.89
CA ILE A 51 8.78 -10.93 10.25
C ILE A 51 7.98 -11.36 9.04
N PHE A 52 8.22 -10.77 7.87
CA PHE A 52 7.59 -11.18 6.61
C PHE A 52 7.81 -12.67 6.32
N GLU A 53 9.04 -13.18 6.43
CA GLU A 53 9.32 -14.60 6.24
C GLU A 53 8.56 -15.49 7.24
N GLN A 54 8.44 -15.06 8.50
CA GLN A 54 7.64 -15.78 9.49
C GLN A 54 6.15 -15.75 9.12
N LEU A 55 5.60 -14.61 8.66
CA LEU A 55 4.22 -14.52 8.19
C LEU A 55 3.96 -15.42 6.98
N MET A 56 4.96 -15.56 6.07
CA MET A 56 4.82 -16.46 4.91
C MET A 56 4.79 -17.94 5.28
N ASN A 57 5.33 -18.30 6.43
CA ASN A 57 5.34 -19.69 6.93
C ASN A 57 4.12 -20.05 7.78
N LEU A 58 3.27 -19.08 8.14
CA LEU A 58 2.02 -19.37 8.85
C LEU A 58 1.01 -20.06 7.92
N ASP A 59 0.23 -20.96 8.49
CA ASP A 59 -1.00 -21.45 7.85
C ASP A 59 -2.07 -20.35 7.93
N ALA A 60 -2.07 -19.48 6.93
CA ALA A 60 -2.89 -18.28 6.82
C ALA A 60 -3.19 -17.99 5.35
N LYS A 61 -4.35 -17.40 5.06
CA LYS A 61 -4.63 -16.89 3.72
C LYS A 61 -4.07 -15.49 3.57
N ARG A 62 -3.49 -15.21 2.42
CA ARG A 62 -2.91 -13.92 2.09
C ARG A 62 -2.93 -13.68 0.60
N SER A 63 -3.16 -12.45 0.21
CA SER A 63 -3.04 -11.98 -1.17
C SER A 63 -2.57 -10.54 -1.18
N TYR A 64 -2.11 -10.08 -2.33
CA TYR A 64 -1.76 -8.69 -2.53
C TYR A 64 -1.95 -8.28 -3.99
N ARG A 65 -2.16 -6.99 -4.21
CA ARG A 65 -2.19 -6.40 -5.54
C ARG A 65 -1.17 -5.27 -5.65
N LYS A 66 -0.36 -5.30 -6.70
CA LYS A 66 0.47 -4.16 -7.10
C LYS A 66 -0.36 -3.29 -8.03
N VAL A 67 -0.61 -2.06 -7.60
CA VAL A 67 -1.26 -1.02 -8.41
C VAL A 67 -0.14 -0.22 -9.08
N GLU A 68 0.00 -0.40 -10.38
CA GLU A 68 1.12 0.16 -11.13
C GLU A 68 1.00 1.69 -11.29
N PRO A 69 2.13 2.42 -11.51
CA PRO A 69 2.12 3.86 -11.70
C PRO A 69 1.15 4.34 -12.79
N SER A 70 0.99 3.58 -13.88
CA SER A 70 0.06 3.91 -14.96
C SER A 70 -1.40 3.88 -14.52
N GLU A 71 -1.80 2.88 -13.73
CA GLU A 71 -3.16 2.79 -13.18
C GLU A 71 -3.44 3.96 -12.21
N ILE A 72 -2.45 4.26 -11.35
CA ILE A 72 -2.52 5.39 -10.42
C ILE A 72 -2.67 6.70 -11.18
N ASP A 73 -1.87 6.90 -12.24
CA ASP A 73 -1.91 8.10 -13.05
C ASP A 73 -3.26 8.27 -13.75
N VAL A 74 -3.86 7.20 -14.25
CA VAL A 74 -5.20 7.22 -14.84
C VAL A 74 -6.25 7.62 -13.80
N ALA A 75 -6.24 6.99 -12.62
CA ALA A 75 -7.20 7.28 -11.56
C ALA A 75 -7.14 8.72 -11.06
N VAL A 76 -5.94 9.34 -11.03
CA VAL A 76 -5.72 10.69 -10.51
C VAL A 76 -5.95 11.78 -11.57
N ARG A 77 -5.64 11.53 -12.86
CA ARG A 77 -5.66 12.54 -13.93
C ARG A 77 -6.95 12.65 -14.70
N SER A 78 -7.78 11.59 -14.74
CA SER A 78 -9.01 11.62 -15.54
C SER A 78 -9.95 12.72 -15.03
N ARG A 79 -10.49 13.54 -15.95
CA ARG A 79 -11.59 14.48 -15.64
C ARG A 79 -12.78 13.66 -15.12
N GLY A 80 -13.18 13.89 -13.86
CA GLY A 80 -14.15 13.03 -13.19
C GLY A 80 -13.54 11.71 -12.69
N GLY A 81 -12.19 11.60 -12.69
CA GLY A 81 -11.48 10.45 -12.16
C GLY A 81 -11.86 10.18 -10.72
N ARG A 82 -12.05 8.91 -10.44
CA ARG A 82 -12.45 8.42 -9.12
C ARG A 82 -11.47 8.76 -8.00
N GLY A 83 -10.22 9.15 -8.36
CA GLY A 83 -9.15 9.49 -7.42
C GLY A 83 -8.47 8.26 -6.82
N LEU A 84 -7.30 8.49 -6.21
CA LEU A 84 -6.48 7.43 -5.63
C LEU A 84 -7.22 6.61 -4.56
N ASN A 85 -7.97 7.30 -3.69
CA ASN A 85 -8.66 6.62 -2.60
C ASN A 85 -9.74 5.64 -3.11
N ALA A 86 -10.46 6.00 -4.17
CA ALA A 86 -11.47 5.11 -4.72
C ALA A 86 -10.84 3.90 -5.43
N LEU A 87 -9.74 4.12 -6.16
CA LEU A 87 -8.96 3.02 -6.73
C LEU A 87 -8.47 2.05 -5.65
N GLU A 88 -8.00 2.58 -4.54
CA GLU A 88 -7.52 1.79 -3.40
C GLU A 88 -8.65 0.95 -2.77
N VAL A 89 -9.83 1.55 -2.59
CA VAL A 89 -11.00 0.84 -2.05
C VAL A 89 -11.51 -0.25 -3.01
N GLU A 90 -11.41 -0.05 -4.32
CA GLU A 90 -11.70 -1.11 -5.29
C GLU A 90 -10.76 -2.30 -5.13
N VAL A 91 -9.47 -2.05 -4.95
CA VAL A 91 -8.49 -3.11 -4.68
C VAL A 91 -8.78 -3.81 -3.34
N PHE A 92 -9.22 -3.07 -2.32
CA PHE A 92 -9.69 -3.69 -1.07
C PHE A 92 -10.82 -4.69 -1.34
N ARG A 93 -11.82 -4.28 -2.11
CA ARG A 93 -12.95 -5.14 -2.47
C ARG A 93 -12.50 -6.39 -3.23
N GLU A 94 -11.63 -6.23 -4.24
CA GLU A 94 -11.06 -7.36 -4.99
C GLU A 94 -10.41 -8.40 -4.06
N LEU A 95 -9.57 -7.95 -3.13
CA LEU A 95 -8.87 -8.82 -2.18
C LEU A 95 -9.82 -9.47 -1.15
N ILE A 96 -10.87 -8.77 -0.72
CA ILE A 96 -11.90 -9.32 0.17
C ILE A 96 -12.68 -10.42 -0.55
N GLU A 97 -13.06 -10.19 -1.82
CA GLU A 97 -13.79 -11.17 -2.63
C GLU A 97 -12.94 -12.42 -2.95
N GLU A 98 -11.62 -12.26 -3.08
CA GLU A 98 -10.68 -13.36 -3.28
C GLU A 98 -10.52 -14.22 -2.03
N VAL A 99 -10.25 -13.60 -0.87
CA VAL A 99 -9.92 -14.30 0.38
C VAL A 99 -11.16 -14.78 1.13
N ARG A 100 -12.28 -14.03 1.05
CA ARG A 100 -13.57 -14.29 1.69
C ARG A 100 -13.47 -14.58 3.20
N PRO A 101 -12.93 -13.63 3.99
CA PRO A 101 -12.94 -13.76 5.44
C PRO A 101 -14.35 -13.56 6.00
N GLN A 102 -14.60 -14.00 7.23
CA GLN A 102 -15.87 -13.68 7.93
C GLN A 102 -15.89 -12.22 8.43
N LEU A 103 -14.73 -11.72 8.83
CA LEU A 103 -14.53 -10.37 9.34
C LEU A 103 -13.24 -9.79 8.75
N VAL A 104 -13.29 -8.55 8.25
CA VAL A 104 -12.11 -7.83 7.77
C VAL A 104 -12.00 -6.46 8.45
N TYR A 105 -10.81 -6.18 8.97
CA TYR A 105 -10.40 -4.86 9.44
C TYR A 105 -9.58 -4.15 8.37
N ILE A 106 -9.89 -2.88 8.11
CA ILE A 106 -9.25 -2.08 7.05
C ILE A 106 -8.67 -0.82 7.66
N ASP A 107 -7.39 -0.52 7.35
CA ASP A 107 -6.87 0.84 7.59
C ASP A 107 -7.48 1.81 6.58
N SER A 108 -8.10 2.88 7.07
CA SER A 108 -8.89 3.75 6.22
C SER A 108 -8.02 4.75 5.46
N PRO A 109 -8.09 4.82 4.11
CA PRO A 109 -7.46 5.86 3.32
C PRO A 109 -8.17 7.22 3.43
N TYR A 110 -9.35 7.24 4.05
CA TYR A 110 -10.14 8.44 4.29
C TYR A 110 -10.17 8.81 5.76
N ARG A 111 -10.19 10.11 6.06
CA ARG A 111 -10.47 10.59 7.43
C ARG A 111 -11.85 10.18 7.93
N ASN A 112 -12.82 10.08 7.03
CA ASN A 112 -14.17 9.58 7.32
C ASN A 112 -14.30 8.15 6.76
N ALA A 113 -14.23 7.17 7.63
CA ALA A 113 -14.34 5.75 7.28
C ALA A 113 -15.69 5.39 6.62
N LYS A 114 -16.77 6.17 6.81
CA LYS A 114 -18.07 5.95 6.15
C LYS A 114 -17.91 5.90 4.61
N ARG A 115 -16.99 6.71 4.07
CA ARG A 115 -16.74 6.73 2.63
C ARG A 115 -16.21 5.39 2.09
N VAL A 116 -15.46 4.66 2.90
CA VAL A 116 -14.98 3.32 2.53
C VAL A 116 -16.15 2.34 2.42
N TYR A 117 -17.07 2.35 3.39
CA TYR A 117 -18.25 1.49 3.35
C TYR A 117 -19.13 1.78 2.12
N GLU A 118 -19.34 3.06 1.78
CA GLU A 118 -20.09 3.46 0.59
C GLU A 118 -19.47 2.93 -0.71
N LEU A 119 -18.15 2.94 -0.81
CA LEU A 119 -17.41 2.51 -2.00
C LEU A 119 -17.24 0.99 -2.08
N ILE A 120 -16.98 0.32 -0.95
CA ILE A 120 -16.88 -1.14 -0.91
C ILE A 120 -18.25 -1.76 -1.22
N GLY A 121 -19.32 -1.15 -0.71
CA GLY A 121 -20.65 -1.73 -0.77
C GLY A 121 -20.76 -3.02 0.05
N GLU A 122 -21.81 -3.78 -0.19
CA GLU A 122 -22.02 -5.08 0.45
C GLU A 122 -21.12 -6.15 -0.18
N VAL A 123 -20.39 -6.90 0.66
CA VAL A 123 -19.72 -8.14 0.28
C VAL A 123 -20.38 -9.28 1.03
N LYS A 124 -21.11 -10.12 0.31
CA LYS A 124 -21.96 -11.18 0.90
C LYS A 124 -21.17 -12.08 1.83
N GLY A 125 -21.62 -12.18 3.08
CA GLY A 125 -21.03 -13.05 4.11
C GLY A 125 -19.77 -12.49 4.75
N VAL A 126 -19.37 -11.25 4.45
CA VAL A 126 -18.20 -10.60 5.05
C VAL A 126 -18.63 -9.39 5.87
N ARG A 127 -18.23 -9.37 7.14
CA ARG A 127 -18.35 -8.17 7.98
C ARG A 127 -17.12 -7.28 7.77
N VAL A 128 -17.33 -6.04 7.37
CA VAL A 128 -16.27 -5.04 7.15
C VAL A 128 -16.23 -4.08 8.33
N VAL A 129 -15.04 -3.82 8.88
CA VAL A 129 -14.76 -2.81 9.90
C VAL A 129 -13.61 -1.93 9.38
N CYS A 130 -13.88 -0.65 9.17
CA CYS A 130 -12.90 0.29 8.66
C CYS A 130 -12.64 1.38 9.69
N GLU A 131 -11.37 1.56 10.07
CA GLU A 131 -10.95 2.57 11.04
C GLU A 131 -9.65 3.24 10.60
N VAL A 132 -9.46 4.47 11.02
CA VAL A 132 -8.20 5.19 10.83
C VAL A 132 -7.17 4.63 11.81
N ARG A 133 -5.97 4.34 11.34
CA ARG A 133 -4.87 3.72 12.08
C ARG A 133 -5.23 2.33 12.63
N ALA A 134 -5.92 1.56 11.84
CA ALA A 134 -6.29 0.19 12.20
C ALA A 134 -5.04 -0.71 12.36
N ASP A 135 -3.94 -0.39 11.67
CA ASP A 135 -2.63 -1.04 11.80
C ASP A 135 -2.05 -0.99 13.23
N ALA A 136 -2.38 0.04 14.00
CA ALA A 136 -1.96 0.16 15.40
C ALA A 136 -2.85 -0.62 16.38
N LYS A 137 -4.05 -1.02 15.96
CA LYS A 137 -5.06 -1.66 16.82
C LYS A 137 -5.18 -3.17 16.60
N TYR A 138 -5.09 -3.61 15.34
CA TYR A 138 -5.38 -4.97 14.91
C TYR A 138 -4.15 -5.65 14.35
N GLU A 139 -3.75 -6.76 14.94
CA GLU A 139 -2.57 -7.54 14.53
C GLU A 139 -2.66 -8.00 13.07
N VAL A 140 -3.85 -8.36 12.59
CA VAL A 140 -4.06 -8.78 11.19
C VAL A 140 -3.83 -7.64 10.20
N VAL A 141 -4.16 -6.38 10.58
CA VAL A 141 -3.88 -5.19 9.76
C VAL A 141 -2.39 -4.88 9.79
N SER A 142 -1.76 -4.99 10.95
CA SER A 142 -0.30 -4.83 11.08
C SER A 142 0.46 -5.89 10.24
N ALA A 143 -0.02 -7.13 10.20
CA ALA A 143 0.54 -8.18 9.35
C ALA A 143 0.40 -7.83 7.86
N ALA A 144 -0.78 -7.38 7.41
CA ALA A 144 -1.01 -6.90 6.06
C ALA A 144 -0.09 -5.72 5.71
N SER A 145 0.09 -4.77 6.62
CA SER A 145 1.01 -3.63 6.50
C SER A 145 2.44 -4.08 6.23
N ILE A 146 2.93 -5.09 6.98
CA ILE A 146 4.28 -5.64 6.79
C ILE A 146 4.40 -6.28 5.41
N VAL A 147 3.40 -7.09 5.01
CA VAL A 147 3.39 -7.74 3.68
C VAL A 147 3.43 -6.68 2.57
N ALA A 148 2.56 -5.67 2.64
CA ALA A 148 2.52 -4.60 1.65
C ALA A 148 3.85 -3.84 1.57
N LYS A 149 4.46 -3.49 2.71
CA LYS A 149 5.73 -2.75 2.79
C LYS A 149 6.90 -3.54 2.23
N VAL A 150 7.02 -4.83 2.56
CA VAL A 150 8.12 -5.67 2.07
C VAL A 150 8.03 -5.85 0.57
N ILE A 151 6.86 -6.21 0.04
CA ILE A 151 6.66 -6.40 -1.40
C ILE A 151 6.93 -5.11 -2.17
N ARG A 152 6.42 -3.98 -1.66
CA ARG A 152 6.66 -2.66 -2.25
C ARG A 152 8.15 -2.28 -2.21
N ASP A 153 8.82 -2.44 -1.08
CA ASP A 153 10.23 -2.06 -0.90
C ASP A 153 11.15 -2.92 -1.79
N ARG A 154 10.85 -4.20 -1.99
CA ARG A 154 11.52 -5.09 -2.94
C ARG A 154 11.37 -4.55 -4.37
N SER A 155 10.13 -4.23 -4.81
CA SER A 155 9.86 -3.68 -6.15
C SER A 155 10.58 -2.35 -6.41
N VAL A 156 10.68 -1.47 -5.40
CA VAL A 156 11.36 -0.18 -5.55
C VAL A 156 12.89 -0.30 -5.48
N SER A 157 13.42 -1.28 -4.76
CA SER A 157 14.87 -1.48 -4.69
C SER A 157 15.48 -1.85 -6.04
N GLU A 158 14.72 -2.51 -6.91
CA GLU A 158 15.13 -2.85 -8.27
C GLU A 158 15.33 -1.61 -9.17
N ILE A 159 14.63 -0.49 -8.86
CA ILE A 159 14.78 0.77 -9.58
C ILE A 159 16.13 1.46 -9.27
N GLY A 160 16.71 1.22 -8.09
CA GLY A 160 17.97 1.82 -7.66
C GLY A 160 17.92 3.32 -7.32
N ALA A 161 16.72 3.93 -7.29
CA ALA A 161 16.50 5.38 -7.14
C ALA A 161 16.07 5.80 -5.72
N GLY A 162 16.56 5.10 -4.70
CA GLY A 162 16.23 5.37 -3.29
C GLY A 162 14.93 4.72 -2.86
N SER A 163 14.25 5.32 -1.87
CA SER A 163 13.02 4.76 -1.30
C SER A 163 11.76 4.94 -2.16
N GLY A 164 11.86 5.73 -3.23
CA GLY A 164 10.73 6.11 -4.07
C GLY A 164 9.84 7.22 -3.49
N TYR A 165 10.05 7.63 -2.24
CA TYR A 165 9.31 8.75 -1.64
C TYR A 165 9.96 10.10 -1.95
N PRO A 166 9.17 11.18 -2.10
CA PRO A 166 9.70 12.53 -2.35
C PRO A 166 10.60 13.08 -1.24
N SER A 167 10.53 12.54 -0.03
CA SER A 167 11.41 12.90 1.09
C SER A 167 12.84 12.35 0.93
N ASP A 168 13.05 11.30 0.14
CA ASP A 168 14.37 10.73 -0.10
C ASP A 168 15.17 11.59 -1.11
N PRO A 169 16.38 12.08 -0.75
CA PRO A 169 17.21 12.86 -1.66
C PRO A 169 17.59 12.12 -2.95
N ARG A 170 17.79 10.79 -2.90
CA ARG A 170 18.12 9.97 -4.08
C ARG A 170 16.94 9.92 -5.05
N THR A 171 15.72 9.77 -4.52
CA THR A 171 14.50 9.81 -5.33
C THR A 171 14.33 11.17 -6.00
N ARG A 172 14.55 12.28 -5.27
CA ARG A 172 14.47 13.62 -5.87
C ARG A 172 15.48 13.84 -6.97
N ARG A 173 16.73 13.39 -6.77
CA ARG A 173 17.77 13.46 -7.80
C ARG A 173 17.36 12.70 -9.04
N TYR A 174 16.93 11.46 -8.88
CA TYR A 174 16.47 10.62 -9.98
C TYR A 174 15.31 11.27 -10.76
N LEU A 175 14.30 11.84 -10.09
CA LEU A 175 13.19 12.53 -10.75
C LEU A 175 13.64 13.74 -11.58
N ARG A 176 14.64 14.49 -11.11
CA ARG A 176 15.25 15.60 -11.88
C ARG A 176 15.98 15.08 -13.12
N GLU A 177 16.78 14.03 -12.98
CA GLU A 177 17.47 13.42 -14.12
C GLU A 177 16.49 12.91 -15.17
N VAL A 178 15.38 12.28 -14.77
CA VAL A 178 14.29 11.85 -15.66
C VAL A 178 13.65 13.06 -16.36
N ALA A 179 13.41 14.16 -15.63
CA ALA A 179 12.83 15.38 -16.19
C ALA A 179 13.75 16.01 -17.24
N ILE A 180 15.06 16.06 -17.00
CA ILE A 180 16.06 16.60 -17.93
C ILE A 180 16.18 15.75 -19.20
N ARG A 181 16.15 14.41 -19.06
CA ARG A 181 16.23 13.48 -20.21
C ARG A 181 14.98 13.50 -21.10
N GLY A 182 13.84 13.91 -20.56
CA GLY A 182 12.55 13.92 -21.26
C GLY A 182 11.89 12.54 -21.44
N GLU A 183 12.61 11.46 -21.23
CA GLU A 183 12.10 10.09 -21.27
C GLU A 183 11.67 9.63 -19.89
N VAL A 184 10.36 9.44 -19.70
CA VAL A 184 9.78 9.10 -18.39
C VAL A 184 9.56 7.61 -18.29
N PRO A 185 10.36 6.90 -17.47
CA PRO A 185 10.23 5.46 -17.27
C PRO A 185 8.85 5.06 -16.68
N PRO A 186 8.39 3.81 -16.92
CA PRO A 186 7.05 3.36 -16.51
C PRO A 186 6.84 3.32 -14.98
N HIS A 187 7.91 3.22 -14.21
CA HIS A 187 7.85 3.24 -12.74
C HIS A 187 7.72 4.64 -12.12
N VAL A 188 7.68 5.72 -12.92
CA VAL A 188 7.47 7.10 -12.46
C VAL A 188 5.98 7.45 -12.49
N ARG A 189 5.45 7.92 -11.37
CA ARG A 189 4.08 8.43 -11.28
C ARG A 189 4.01 9.86 -11.79
N ARG A 190 3.61 10.02 -13.04
CA ARG A 190 3.57 11.31 -13.76
C ARG A 190 2.56 12.30 -13.17
N SER A 191 1.52 11.81 -12.49
CA SER A 191 0.51 12.64 -11.82
C SER A 191 0.99 13.24 -10.50
N TRP A 192 2.07 12.74 -9.90
CA TRP A 192 2.57 13.20 -8.62
C TRP A 192 3.18 14.59 -8.69
N ARG A 193 2.82 15.42 -7.70
CA ARG A 193 3.32 16.80 -7.60
C ARG A 193 4.85 16.88 -7.60
N SER A 194 5.52 15.93 -6.95
CA SER A 194 6.99 15.87 -6.90
C SER A 194 7.64 15.71 -8.27
N PHE A 195 7.05 14.91 -9.17
CA PHE A 195 7.53 14.79 -10.54
C PHE A 195 7.17 16.02 -11.38
N ARG A 196 5.93 16.52 -11.26
CA ARG A 196 5.53 17.77 -11.95
C ARG A 196 6.39 18.96 -11.54
N ASN A 197 6.72 19.08 -10.27
CA ASN A 197 7.63 20.12 -9.79
C ASN A 197 9.06 19.93 -10.34
N ALA A 198 9.53 18.69 -10.55
CA ALA A 198 10.82 18.42 -11.17
C ALA A 198 10.86 18.86 -12.64
N LEU A 199 9.72 18.86 -13.34
CA LEU A 199 9.57 19.37 -14.71
C LEU A 199 9.49 20.91 -14.78
N THR A 200 9.00 21.55 -13.68
CA THR A 200 8.78 23.01 -13.64
C THR A 200 9.87 23.77 -12.89
N LEU A 201 10.73 23.09 -12.16
CA LEU A 201 11.98 23.63 -11.67
C LEU A 201 12.90 23.75 -12.89
N ASP A 202 12.59 24.74 -13.71
CA ASP A 202 13.46 25.21 -14.73
C ASP A 202 14.77 25.69 -14.13
N ASP A 203 15.67 24.77 -14.10
CA ASP A 203 17.09 25.09 -14.07
C ASP A 203 17.53 25.48 -15.49
N PHE A 204 16.78 26.41 -16.08
CA PHE A 204 17.29 27.28 -17.12
C PHE A 204 17.86 28.52 -16.44
N LYS A 205 18.91 28.30 -15.65
CA LYS A 205 19.89 29.34 -15.29
C LYS A 205 21.29 28.78 -15.45
#